data_8efe6925280d0619d6456d738e30d8de
#
_entry.id   8efe6925280d0619d6456d738e30d8de
#
_cell.length_a   1.000
_cell.length_b   1.000
_cell.length_c   1.000
_cell.angle_alpha   90.00
_cell.angle_beta   90.00
_cell.angle_gamma   90.00
#
_symmetry.space_group_name_H-M   'P 1'
#
loop_
_entity.id
_entity.type
_entity.pdbx_description
1 polymer ?
#
loop_
_entity_poly.entity_id
_entity_poly.type
_entity_poly.pdbx_seq_one_letter_code
_entity_poly.pdbx_strand_id
1 'polypeptide(L)'
;MQINKMFGTVVVGVGIAGLARIRDLMNPMPSSPSEHLKLFGFVSRRSFGNINEVKQISLEDALRSEEIHAAFISTENRSHEETIRMFLEAGKHVLVEYPMALSAKAAHELCEMAEQKDKVLHVEHIELLTEEYKQLKKEVAGKDLVKGTLHFTGSVLDENKTGFPAFSGIARLTWLIDLFGDLTVTSATREKQKDKNYSRMTVHFQTANKKPLTWIEERGPGMRREKKINFCFTSGCLENFPQAPRSAVGLFMQDQNLFAKKLLGQVSKEELAAEKWRILRCLDLAEEIQQHCEQPERIRS
;
A
#
# COMPACT_ATOMS: atom_id res chain seq x y z
N MET A 1 29.84 16.13 14.04
CA MET A 1 28.74 17.02 13.63
C MET A 1 27.85 16.23 12.69
N GLN A 2 26.68 15.77 13.12
CA GLN A 2 25.70 15.23 12.19
C GLN A 2 25.24 16.42 11.34
N ILE A 3 25.54 16.39 10.05
CA ILE A 3 24.99 17.33 9.08
C ILE A 3 23.48 17.14 9.15
N ASN A 4 22.75 18.19 9.49
CA ASN A 4 21.30 18.17 9.57
C ASN A 4 20.75 18.07 8.13
N LYS A 5 20.72 16.84 7.59
CA LYS A 5 20.36 16.56 6.19
C LYS A 5 18.86 16.80 6.01
N MET A 6 18.51 17.86 5.29
CA MET A 6 17.13 18.17 4.94
C MET A 6 16.79 17.65 3.55
N PHE A 7 15.62 17.09 3.41
CA PHE A 7 15.11 16.61 2.12
C PHE A 7 13.92 17.47 1.69
N GLY A 8 14.09 18.24 0.62
CA GLY A 8 12.98 18.93 -0.02
C GLY A 8 12.00 17.93 -0.62
N THR A 9 10.72 18.16 -0.41
CA THR A 9 9.66 17.24 -0.82
C THR A 9 8.59 17.93 -1.64
N VAL A 10 7.93 17.18 -2.51
CA VAL A 10 6.74 17.61 -3.26
C VAL A 10 5.64 16.55 -3.11
N VAL A 11 4.39 16.99 -2.99
CA VAL A 11 3.22 16.09 -2.99
C VAL A 11 2.59 16.09 -4.38
N VAL A 12 2.42 14.92 -4.98
CA VAL A 12 1.80 14.75 -6.30
C VAL A 12 0.42 14.11 -6.14
N GLY A 13 -0.62 14.89 -6.45
CA GLY A 13 -2.01 14.53 -6.21
C GLY A 13 -2.54 15.07 -4.88
N VAL A 14 -3.71 15.72 -4.93
CA VAL A 14 -4.35 16.39 -3.78
C VAL A 14 -5.72 15.79 -3.47
N GLY A 15 -5.80 14.47 -3.50
CA GLY A 15 -6.90 13.72 -2.93
C GLY A 15 -6.83 13.64 -1.40
N ILE A 16 -7.61 12.74 -0.78
CA ILE A 16 -7.64 12.57 0.69
C ILE A 16 -6.23 12.29 1.23
N ALA A 17 -5.50 11.35 0.63
CA ALA A 17 -4.14 11.01 1.05
C ALA A 17 -3.18 12.20 0.84
N GLY A 18 -3.17 12.82 -0.35
CA GLY A 18 -2.28 13.95 -0.62
C GLY A 18 -2.49 15.14 0.31
N LEU A 19 -3.74 15.47 0.65
CA LEU A 19 -4.04 16.51 1.63
C LEU A 19 -3.54 16.14 3.03
N ALA A 20 -3.65 14.87 3.42
CA ALA A 20 -3.09 14.38 4.68
C ALA A 20 -1.56 14.49 4.68
N ARG A 21 -0.89 14.12 3.57
CA ARG A 21 0.57 14.26 3.39
C ARG A 21 1.02 15.72 3.48
N ILE A 22 0.31 16.64 2.82
CA ILE A 22 0.60 18.10 2.91
C ILE A 22 0.50 18.56 4.37
N ARG A 23 -0.60 18.25 5.06
CA ARG A 23 -0.80 18.61 6.47
C ARG A 23 0.35 18.12 7.35
N ASP A 24 0.73 16.84 7.20
CA ASP A 24 1.74 16.19 8.04
C ASP A 24 3.17 16.68 7.72
N LEU A 25 3.47 17.01 6.46
CA LEU A 25 4.74 17.65 6.05
C LEU A 25 4.87 19.09 6.56
N MET A 26 3.74 19.81 6.65
CA MET A 26 3.73 21.16 7.23
C MET A 26 3.86 21.15 8.76
N ASN A 27 3.46 20.06 9.41
CA ASN A 27 3.47 19.90 10.85
C ASN A 27 4.23 18.64 11.24
N PRO A 28 5.55 18.59 11.02
CA PRO A 28 6.35 17.42 11.37
C PRO A 28 6.29 17.15 12.87
N MET A 29 6.39 15.89 13.24
CA MET A 29 6.37 15.49 14.64
C MET A 29 7.71 15.86 15.30
N PRO A 30 7.71 16.65 16.39
CA PRO A 30 8.92 17.07 17.07
C PRO A 30 9.81 15.90 17.50
N SER A 31 11.12 16.06 17.36
CA SER A 31 12.15 15.07 17.68
C SER A 31 11.98 13.74 16.92
N SER A 32 11.44 13.80 15.72
CA SER A 32 11.25 12.63 14.87
C SER A 32 11.94 12.80 13.51
N PRO A 33 12.15 11.70 12.76
CA PRO A 33 12.71 11.75 11.41
C PRO A 33 11.92 12.64 10.44
N SER A 34 10.63 12.89 10.67
CA SER A 34 9.83 13.75 9.80
C SER A 34 10.29 15.21 9.77
N GLU A 35 11.03 15.69 10.80
CA GLU A 35 11.63 17.03 10.80
C GLU A 35 12.67 17.23 9.70
N HIS A 36 13.20 16.15 9.13
CA HIS A 36 14.14 16.20 8.00
C HIS A 36 13.44 16.37 6.63
N LEU A 37 12.12 16.43 6.60
CA LEU A 37 11.33 16.59 5.38
C LEU A 37 10.77 18.01 5.30
N LYS A 38 11.07 18.71 4.20
CA LYS A 38 10.60 20.09 3.98
C LYS A 38 9.72 20.15 2.74
N LEU A 39 8.47 20.54 2.89
CA LEU A 39 7.54 20.67 1.76
C LEU A 39 7.85 21.94 0.94
N PHE A 40 8.05 21.78 -0.37
CA PHE A 40 8.28 22.86 -1.33
C PHE A 40 7.04 23.24 -2.13
N GLY A 41 6.16 22.27 -2.37
CA GLY A 41 4.96 22.52 -3.16
C GLY A 41 4.16 21.24 -3.38
N PHE A 42 3.11 21.37 -4.18
CA PHE A 42 2.33 20.24 -4.64
C PHE A 42 2.05 20.33 -6.15
N VAL A 43 1.86 19.16 -6.77
CA VAL A 43 1.51 19.01 -8.19
C VAL A 43 0.08 18.50 -8.30
N SER A 44 -0.73 19.10 -9.15
CA SER A 44 -2.08 18.64 -9.46
C SER A 44 -2.46 18.97 -10.90
N ARG A 45 -3.25 18.09 -11.53
CA ARG A 45 -3.85 18.35 -12.86
C ARG A 45 -4.92 19.45 -12.83
N ARG A 46 -5.55 19.67 -11.66
CA ARG A 46 -6.52 20.74 -11.44
C ARG A 46 -5.82 21.94 -10.83
N SER A 47 -6.29 23.15 -11.17
CA SER A 47 -5.81 24.37 -10.55
C SER A 47 -6.48 24.55 -9.18
N PHE A 48 -5.69 24.64 -8.12
CA PHE A 48 -6.15 24.88 -6.75
C PHE A 48 -5.66 26.21 -6.18
N GLY A 49 -4.68 26.87 -6.84
CA GLY A 49 -3.93 27.93 -6.22
C GLY A 49 -3.06 27.40 -5.07
N ASN A 50 -3.04 28.10 -3.93
CA ASN A 50 -2.33 27.62 -2.75
C ASN A 50 -3.24 26.78 -1.85
N ILE A 51 -2.68 25.73 -1.24
CA ILE A 51 -3.33 24.93 -0.19
C ILE A 51 -2.55 25.18 1.10
N ASN A 52 -3.16 25.81 2.11
CA ASN A 52 -2.50 26.14 3.38
C ASN A 52 -1.13 26.80 3.17
N GLU A 53 -1.06 27.83 2.32
CA GLU A 53 0.17 28.56 1.95
C GLU A 53 1.18 27.76 1.09
N VAL A 54 0.98 26.47 0.89
CA VAL A 54 1.80 25.65 -0.01
C VAL A 54 1.42 25.93 -1.47
N LYS A 55 2.42 26.24 -2.29
CA LYS A 55 2.23 26.60 -3.69
C LYS A 55 1.98 25.37 -4.55
N GLN A 56 1.08 25.53 -5.53
CA GLN A 56 1.02 24.59 -6.66
C GLN A 56 2.18 24.89 -7.61
N ILE A 57 2.92 23.85 -7.99
CA ILE A 57 4.01 23.92 -8.97
C ILE A 57 3.71 22.96 -10.12
N SER A 58 4.37 23.17 -11.25
CA SER A 58 4.26 22.25 -12.39
C SER A 58 5.00 20.92 -12.11
N LEU A 59 4.60 19.84 -12.79
CA LEU A 59 5.33 18.58 -12.73
C LEU A 59 6.77 18.76 -13.24
N GLU A 60 6.94 19.53 -14.30
CA GLU A 60 8.26 19.83 -14.89
C GLU A 60 9.18 20.55 -13.89
N ASP A 61 8.69 21.56 -13.20
CA ASP A 61 9.45 22.25 -12.15
C ASP A 61 9.81 21.30 -11.00
N ALA A 62 8.87 20.44 -10.58
CA ALA A 62 9.12 19.46 -9.54
C ALA A 62 10.22 18.46 -9.93
N LEU A 63 10.26 18.02 -11.19
CA LEU A 63 11.28 17.08 -11.70
C LEU A 63 12.65 17.75 -11.83
N ARG A 64 12.71 19.01 -12.29
CA ARG A 64 13.96 19.74 -12.55
C ARG A 64 14.59 20.38 -11.30
N SER A 65 13.80 20.69 -10.29
CA SER A 65 14.30 21.40 -9.11
C SER A 65 15.34 20.57 -8.35
N GLU A 66 16.52 21.13 -8.12
CA GLU A 66 17.57 20.52 -7.28
C GLU A 66 17.22 20.58 -5.79
N GLU A 67 16.33 21.48 -5.37
CA GLU A 67 15.87 21.56 -3.99
C GLU A 67 14.86 20.47 -3.61
N ILE A 68 14.23 19.83 -4.61
CA ILE A 68 13.30 18.71 -4.40
C ILE A 68 14.05 17.40 -4.51
N HIS A 69 14.12 16.64 -3.41
CA HIS A 69 14.84 15.39 -3.28
C HIS A 69 13.90 14.18 -3.27
N ALA A 70 12.62 14.39 -2.93
CA ALA A 70 11.65 13.30 -2.81
C ALA A 70 10.24 13.72 -3.23
N ALA A 71 9.48 12.77 -3.80
CA ALA A 71 8.08 12.92 -4.17
C ALA A 71 7.18 12.01 -3.33
N PHE A 72 6.04 12.55 -2.89
CA PHE A 72 4.95 11.84 -2.24
C PHE A 72 3.81 11.68 -3.25
N ILE A 73 3.64 10.50 -3.83
CA ILE A 73 2.70 10.23 -4.91
C ILE A 73 1.39 9.71 -4.32
N SER A 74 0.33 10.51 -4.45
CA SER A 74 -1.02 10.24 -3.91
C SER A 74 -2.08 10.45 -5.00
N THR A 75 -1.81 9.94 -6.19
CA THR A 75 -2.68 10.01 -7.37
C THR A 75 -3.59 8.79 -7.48
N GLU A 76 -4.28 8.64 -8.61
CA GLU A 76 -5.02 7.41 -8.93
C GLU A 76 -4.04 6.26 -9.23
N ASN A 77 -4.35 5.02 -8.81
CA ASN A 77 -3.46 3.86 -8.93
C ASN A 77 -2.87 3.68 -10.35
N ARG A 78 -3.70 3.94 -11.38
CA ARG A 78 -3.28 3.81 -12.78
C ARG A 78 -2.10 4.73 -13.16
N SER A 79 -1.95 5.86 -12.48
CA SER A 79 -0.88 6.82 -12.78
C SER A 79 0.36 6.66 -11.88
N HIS A 80 0.33 5.73 -10.92
CA HIS A 80 1.45 5.54 -10.00
C HIS A 80 2.73 5.14 -10.74
N GLU A 81 2.68 4.10 -11.57
CA GLU A 81 3.84 3.59 -12.29
C GLU A 81 4.57 4.68 -13.08
N GLU A 82 3.84 5.38 -13.95
CA GLU A 82 4.43 6.45 -14.79
C GLU A 82 5.03 7.56 -13.91
N THR A 83 4.31 7.99 -12.88
CA THR A 83 4.78 9.05 -11.99
C THR A 83 6.02 8.62 -11.20
N ILE A 84 6.08 7.37 -10.72
CA ILE A 84 7.26 6.84 -10.04
C ILE A 84 8.47 6.85 -10.99
N ARG A 85 8.31 6.35 -12.24
CA ARG A 85 9.38 6.33 -13.24
C ARG A 85 9.95 7.73 -13.44
N MET A 86 9.09 8.72 -13.68
CA MET A 86 9.53 10.11 -13.91
C MET A 86 10.39 10.64 -12.75
N PHE A 87 9.97 10.45 -11.50
CA PHE A 87 10.70 10.94 -10.34
C PHE A 87 11.99 10.16 -10.09
N LEU A 88 11.99 8.83 -10.26
CA LEU A 88 13.20 8.02 -10.17
C LEU A 88 14.20 8.41 -11.28
N GLU A 89 13.75 8.62 -12.52
CA GLU A 89 14.59 9.07 -13.63
C GLU A 89 15.21 10.44 -13.36
N ALA A 90 14.45 11.34 -12.74
CA ALA A 90 14.93 12.63 -12.28
C ALA A 90 15.84 12.56 -11.03
N GLY A 91 16.19 11.35 -10.57
CA GLY A 91 17.08 11.16 -9.42
C GLY A 91 16.44 11.48 -8.07
N LYS A 92 15.12 11.43 -7.96
CA LYS A 92 14.38 11.71 -6.73
C LYS A 92 13.99 10.42 -6.00
N HIS A 93 13.95 10.46 -4.67
CA HIS A 93 13.34 9.42 -3.85
C HIS A 93 11.80 9.47 -3.99
N VAL A 94 11.13 8.36 -3.76
CA VAL A 94 9.67 8.26 -3.94
C VAL A 94 9.03 7.59 -2.73
N LEU A 95 7.96 8.21 -2.21
CA LEU A 95 6.93 7.57 -1.41
C LEU A 95 5.65 7.52 -2.26
N VAL A 96 5.02 6.36 -2.37
CA VAL A 96 3.79 6.19 -3.14
C VAL A 96 2.73 5.46 -2.34
N GLU A 97 1.47 5.89 -2.50
CA GLU A 97 0.31 5.15 -1.98
C GLU A 97 0.19 3.79 -2.69
N TYR A 98 -0.34 2.77 -1.99
CA TYR A 98 -0.53 1.44 -2.59
C TYR A 98 -1.74 1.38 -3.53
N PRO A 99 -1.72 0.47 -4.52
CA PRO A 99 -0.57 -0.31 -5.01
C PRO A 99 0.37 0.59 -5.83
N MET A 100 1.69 0.33 -5.79
CA MET A 100 2.65 1.12 -6.56
C MET A 100 2.54 0.93 -8.06
N ALA A 101 1.98 -0.19 -8.51
CA ALA A 101 1.72 -0.52 -9.91
C ALA A 101 0.51 -1.46 -10.03
N LEU A 102 -0.06 -1.57 -11.24
CA LEU A 102 -1.15 -2.48 -11.58
C LEU A 102 -0.66 -3.70 -12.38
N SER A 103 0.61 -4.03 -12.29
CA SER A 103 1.28 -5.18 -12.90
C SER A 103 2.47 -5.57 -12.03
N ALA A 104 2.67 -6.88 -11.83
CA ALA A 104 3.81 -7.41 -11.12
C ALA A 104 5.12 -7.05 -11.84
N LYS A 105 5.17 -7.21 -13.17
CA LYS A 105 6.32 -6.85 -13.98
C LYS A 105 6.74 -5.39 -13.76
N ALA A 106 5.79 -4.45 -13.84
CA ALA A 106 6.09 -3.03 -13.60
C ALA A 106 6.64 -2.78 -12.19
N ALA A 107 6.11 -3.47 -11.19
CA ALA A 107 6.59 -3.34 -9.82
C ALA A 107 8.04 -3.81 -9.65
N HIS A 108 8.41 -4.94 -10.25
CA HIS A 108 9.78 -5.43 -10.26
C HIS A 108 10.72 -4.42 -10.95
N GLU A 109 10.35 -3.94 -12.15
CA GLU A 109 11.12 -2.93 -12.88
C GLU A 109 11.33 -1.63 -12.10
N LEU A 110 10.30 -1.16 -11.38
CA LEU A 110 10.39 0.05 -10.55
C LEU A 110 11.35 -0.15 -9.36
N CYS A 111 11.32 -1.31 -8.72
CA CYS A 111 12.25 -1.63 -7.65
C CYS A 111 13.70 -1.70 -8.16
N GLU A 112 13.93 -2.37 -9.30
CA GLU A 112 15.24 -2.43 -9.93
C GLU A 112 15.76 -1.04 -10.32
N MET A 113 14.90 -0.19 -10.90
CA MET A 113 15.25 1.20 -11.24
C MET A 113 15.64 2.00 -10.00
N ALA A 114 14.90 1.87 -8.91
CA ALA A 114 15.21 2.56 -7.66
C ALA A 114 16.59 2.13 -7.11
N GLU A 115 16.89 0.83 -7.13
CA GLU A 115 18.19 0.29 -6.72
C GLU A 115 19.33 0.77 -7.62
N GLN A 116 19.18 0.70 -8.95
CA GLN A 116 20.18 1.15 -9.91
C GLN A 116 20.51 2.64 -9.76
N LYS A 117 19.54 3.45 -9.34
CA LYS A 117 19.70 4.89 -9.14
C LYS A 117 20.07 5.27 -7.70
N ASP A 118 20.23 4.31 -6.82
CA ASP A 118 20.45 4.53 -5.38
C ASP A 118 19.38 5.47 -4.78
N LYS A 119 18.10 5.15 -5.05
CA LYS A 119 16.96 5.90 -4.55
C LYS A 119 16.06 5.02 -3.69
N VAL A 120 15.47 5.64 -2.68
CA VAL A 120 14.44 5.01 -1.86
C VAL A 120 13.13 5.03 -2.63
N LEU A 121 12.53 3.86 -2.86
CA LEU A 121 11.14 3.68 -3.26
C LEU A 121 10.40 3.08 -2.07
N HIS A 122 9.55 3.88 -1.44
CA HIS A 122 8.73 3.48 -0.29
C HIS A 122 7.28 3.36 -0.73
N VAL A 123 6.69 2.19 -0.54
CA VAL A 123 5.26 1.96 -0.77
C VAL A 123 4.54 2.06 0.58
N GLU A 124 3.49 2.85 0.62
CA GLU A 124 2.67 3.05 1.80
C GLU A 124 1.97 1.74 2.21
N HIS A 125 2.00 1.43 3.50
CA HIS A 125 1.30 0.31 4.12
C HIS A 125 0.73 0.70 5.49
N ILE A 126 -0.01 1.82 5.56
CA ILE A 126 -0.56 2.34 6.83
C ILE A 126 -1.45 1.32 7.55
N GLU A 127 -2.03 0.36 6.84
CA GLU A 127 -2.85 -0.67 7.50
C GLU A 127 -2.03 -1.59 8.42
N LEU A 128 -0.72 -1.75 8.20
CA LEU A 128 0.18 -2.47 9.12
C LEU A 128 0.54 -1.63 10.36
N LEU A 129 0.31 -0.33 10.30
CA LEU A 129 0.62 0.61 11.38
C LEU A 129 -0.54 0.81 12.35
N THR A 130 -1.74 0.27 12.02
CA THR A 130 -2.89 0.36 12.92
C THR A 130 -2.66 -0.45 14.20
N GLU A 131 -3.12 0.07 15.33
CA GLU A 131 -2.95 -0.63 16.61
C GLU A 131 -3.75 -1.94 16.63
N GLU A 132 -4.90 -1.99 15.97
CA GLU A 132 -5.69 -3.22 15.78
C GLU A 132 -4.89 -4.30 15.05
N TYR A 133 -4.16 -3.93 13.97
CA TYR A 133 -3.32 -4.87 13.25
C TYR A 133 -2.12 -5.33 14.08
N LYS A 134 -1.45 -4.42 14.77
CA LYS A 134 -0.32 -4.76 15.65
C LYS A 134 -0.74 -5.72 16.75
N GLN A 135 -1.93 -5.52 17.33
CA GLN A 135 -2.47 -6.42 18.33
C GLN A 135 -2.84 -7.77 17.71
N LEU A 136 -3.50 -7.79 16.55
CA LEU A 136 -3.78 -9.02 15.80
C LEU A 136 -2.51 -9.82 15.55
N LYS A 137 -1.44 -9.17 15.10
CA LYS A 137 -0.16 -9.82 14.83
C LYS A 137 0.43 -10.47 16.10
N LYS A 138 0.32 -9.82 17.24
CA LYS A 138 0.73 -10.40 18.54
C LYS A 138 -0.11 -11.61 18.93
N GLU A 139 -1.42 -11.55 18.70
CA GLU A 139 -2.33 -12.64 19.06
C GLU A 139 -2.16 -13.89 18.18
N VAL A 140 -1.78 -13.73 16.90
CA VAL A 140 -1.52 -14.87 16.00
C VAL A 140 -0.10 -15.42 16.10
N ALA A 141 0.84 -14.66 16.64
CA ALA A 141 2.24 -15.04 16.71
C ALA A 141 2.44 -16.39 17.45
N GLY A 142 3.14 -17.32 16.81
CA GLY A 142 3.46 -18.64 17.37
C GLY A 142 2.28 -19.61 17.46
N LYS A 143 1.12 -19.27 16.91
CA LYS A 143 -0.03 -20.18 16.84
C LYS A 143 -0.04 -21.00 15.55
N ASP A 144 -0.39 -22.27 15.65
CA ASP A 144 -0.51 -23.15 14.48
C ASP A 144 -1.87 -22.94 13.79
N LEU A 145 -1.83 -22.32 12.61
CA LEU A 145 -3.01 -22.08 11.79
C LEU A 145 -3.60 -23.42 11.32
N VAL A 146 -4.91 -23.58 11.43
CA VAL A 146 -5.69 -24.68 10.85
C VAL A 146 -6.36 -24.23 9.56
N LYS A 147 -7.05 -23.10 9.59
CA LYS A 147 -7.70 -22.44 8.44
C LYS A 147 -7.97 -20.98 8.76
N GLY A 148 -8.17 -20.15 7.72
CA GLY A 148 -8.50 -18.76 7.94
C GLY A 148 -9.32 -18.13 6.82
N THR A 149 -10.11 -17.12 7.19
CA THR A 149 -10.85 -16.27 6.24
C THR A 149 -10.66 -14.82 6.60
N LEU A 150 -10.33 -14.00 5.59
CA LEU A 150 -10.36 -12.55 5.64
C LEU A 150 -11.43 -12.07 4.66
N HIS A 151 -12.46 -11.42 5.15
CA HIS A 151 -13.56 -10.89 4.34
C HIS A 151 -13.59 -9.37 4.45
N PHE A 152 -13.57 -8.70 3.30
CA PHE A 152 -13.70 -7.27 3.19
C PHE A 152 -14.94 -6.90 2.40
N THR A 153 -15.67 -5.91 2.89
CA THR A 153 -16.76 -5.26 2.16
C THR A 153 -16.47 -3.79 1.94
N GLY A 154 -17.04 -3.19 0.88
CA GLY A 154 -16.89 -1.76 0.63
C GLY A 154 -17.72 -1.27 -0.55
N SER A 155 -17.70 0.04 -0.75
CA SER A 155 -18.38 0.67 -1.88
C SER A 155 -17.76 0.27 -3.21
N VAL A 156 -18.51 0.48 -4.29
CA VAL A 156 -18.07 0.27 -5.67
C VAL A 156 -16.80 1.08 -5.94
N LEU A 157 -15.86 0.49 -6.65
CA LEU A 157 -14.67 1.15 -7.16
C LEU A 157 -14.71 1.25 -8.68
N ASP A 158 -14.19 2.35 -9.20
CA ASP A 158 -13.95 2.52 -10.63
C ASP A 158 -12.65 1.79 -11.01
N GLU A 159 -12.79 0.60 -11.57
CA GLU A 159 -11.63 -0.24 -11.98
C GLU A 159 -10.74 0.46 -13.02
N ASN A 160 -11.28 1.42 -13.77
CA ASN A 160 -10.46 2.21 -14.69
C ASN A 160 -9.43 3.08 -13.97
N LYS A 161 -9.67 3.40 -12.71
CA LYS A 161 -8.78 4.21 -11.85
C LYS A 161 -7.98 3.37 -10.88
N THR A 162 -8.62 2.34 -10.32
CA THR A 162 -8.06 1.57 -9.19
C THR A 162 -7.43 0.24 -9.62
N GLY A 163 -7.67 -0.22 -10.86
CA GLY A 163 -7.25 -1.52 -11.34
C GLY A 163 -8.18 -2.66 -10.87
N PHE A 164 -7.79 -3.88 -11.22
CA PHE A 164 -8.48 -5.10 -10.80
C PHE A 164 -8.57 -5.21 -9.26
N PRO A 165 -9.63 -5.83 -8.69
CA PRO A 165 -9.83 -5.88 -7.23
C PRO A 165 -8.66 -6.41 -6.41
N ALA A 166 -7.86 -7.33 -6.94
CA ALA A 166 -6.69 -7.85 -6.22
C ALA A 166 -5.61 -6.77 -6.02
N PHE A 167 -5.42 -5.86 -6.99
CA PHE A 167 -4.50 -4.72 -6.84
C PHE A 167 -5.07 -3.66 -5.91
N SER A 168 -6.33 -3.24 -6.11
CA SER A 168 -6.96 -2.24 -5.23
C SER A 168 -7.18 -2.76 -3.80
N GLY A 169 -7.23 -4.07 -3.63
CA GLY A 169 -7.34 -4.77 -2.35
C GLY A 169 -6.02 -5.26 -1.76
N ILE A 170 -4.87 -4.85 -2.30
CA ILE A 170 -3.55 -5.41 -1.97
C ILE A 170 -3.20 -5.37 -0.47
N ALA A 171 -3.77 -4.44 0.29
CA ALA A 171 -3.60 -4.39 1.72
C ALA A 171 -4.06 -5.68 2.43
N ARG A 172 -5.02 -6.44 1.86
CA ARG A 172 -5.46 -7.75 2.40
C ARG A 172 -4.40 -8.82 2.17
N LEU A 173 -3.79 -8.82 0.97
CA LEU A 173 -2.64 -9.69 0.69
C LEU A 173 -1.47 -9.37 1.60
N THR A 174 -1.18 -8.07 1.80
CA THR A 174 -0.15 -7.61 2.73
C THR A 174 -0.37 -8.16 4.14
N TRP A 175 -1.61 -8.13 4.64
CA TRP A 175 -1.94 -8.70 5.94
C TRP A 175 -1.73 -10.20 5.99
N LEU A 176 -2.24 -10.94 5.00
CA LEU A 176 -2.14 -12.39 4.98
C LEU A 176 -0.68 -12.87 4.90
N ILE A 177 0.14 -12.21 4.07
CA ILE A 177 1.57 -12.52 3.96
C ILE A 177 2.32 -12.16 5.25
N ASP A 178 2.05 -11.00 5.82
CA ASP A 178 2.75 -10.55 7.04
C ASP A 178 2.38 -11.40 8.27
N LEU A 179 1.17 -11.98 8.31
CA LEU A 179 0.72 -12.86 9.40
C LEU A 179 1.12 -14.33 9.21
N PHE A 180 1.07 -14.84 7.98
CA PHE A 180 1.14 -16.30 7.71
C PHE A 180 2.26 -16.71 6.77
N GLY A 181 3.10 -15.75 6.33
CA GLY A 181 4.21 -16.00 5.41
C GLY A 181 3.75 -16.12 3.95
N ASP A 182 4.58 -16.78 3.13
CA ASP A 182 4.31 -16.94 1.70
C ASP A 182 3.04 -17.76 1.44
N LEU A 183 2.33 -17.38 0.38
CA LEU A 183 1.06 -17.96 -0.02
C LEU A 183 1.12 -18.46 -1.47
N THR A 184 0.40 -19.52 -1.75
CA THR A 184 0.15 -20.03 -3.10
C THR A 184 -1.34 -19.92 -3.41
N VAL A 185 -1.71 -19.30 -4.53
CA VAL A 185 -3.10 -19.28 -5.01
C VAL A 185 -3.48 -20.68 -5.46
N THR A 186 -4.57 -21.24 -4.92
CA THR A 186 -5.10 -22.53 -5.35
C THR A 186 -6.28 -22.39 -6.29
N SER A 187 -7.08 -21.33 -6.11
CA SER A 187 -8.13 -20.93 -7.03
C SER A 187 -8.56 -19.49 -6.75
N ALA A 188 -9.06 -18.81 -7.76
CA ALA A 188 -9.73 -17.53 -7.61
C ALA A 188 -10.93 -17.45 -8.56
N THR A 189 -12.03 -16.85 -8.09
CA THR A 189 -13.25 -16.62 -8.86
C THR A 189 -13.74 -15.20 -8.67
N ARG A 190 -14.42 -14.70 -9.66
CA ARG A 190 -15.04 -13.39 -9.58
C ARG A 190 -16.43 -13.39 -10.17
N GLU A 191 -17.41 -13.05 -9.35
CA GLU A 191 -18.79 -12.83 -9.74
C GLU A 191 -19.04 -11.33 -9.94
N LYS A 192 -19.72 -10.96 -11.03
CA LYS A 192 -20.18 -9.59 -11.31
C LYS A 192 -21.67 -9.61 -11.61
N GLN A 193 -22.44 -8.83 -10.88
CA GLN A 193 -23.86 -8.55 -11.17
C GLN A 193 -23.95 -7.11 -11.68
N LYS A 194 -23.90 -6.95 -13.00
CA LYS A 194 -23.86 -5.63 -13.66
C LYS A 194 -25.08 -4.76 -13.37
N ASP A 195 -26.24 -5.37 -13.31
CA ASP A 195 -27.54 -4.74 -13.00
C ASP A 195 -27.57 -4.16 -11.58
N LYS A 196 -26.88 -4.78 -10.65
CA LYS A 196 -26.76 -4.35 -9.25
C LYS A 196 -25.49 -3.57 -8.95
N ASN A 197 -24.60 -3.41 -9.92
CA ASN A 197 -23.28 -2.83 -9.73
C ASN A 197 -22.52 -3.47 -8.56
N TYR A 198 -22.63 -4.80 -8.43
CA TYR A 198 -22.06 -5.61 -7.38
C TYR A 198 -20.99 -6.54 -7.93
N SER A 199 -19.94 -6.74 -7.17
CA SER A 199 -18.92 -7.75 -7.45
C SER A 199 -18.43 -8.44 -6.19
N ARG A 200 -18.13 -9.74 -6.33
CA ARG A 200 -17.52 -10.56 -5.30
C ARG A 200 -16.35 -11.33 -5.89
N MET A 201 -15.18 -11.15 -5.32
CA MET A 201 -13.99 -11.93 -5.62
C MET A 201 -13.72 -12.87 -4.44
N THR A 202 -13.50 -14.16 -4.70
CA THR A 202 -13.13 -15.15 -3.70
C THR A 202 -11.84 -15.81 -4.13
N VAL A 203 -10.84 -15.78 -3.25
CA VAL A 203 -9.51 -16.33 -3.51
C VAL A 203 -9.19 -17.34 -2.43
N HIS A 204 -8.77 -18.53 -2.85
CA HIS A 204 -8.28 -19.58 -1.97
C HIS A 204 -6.77 -19.70 -2.09
N PHE A 205 -6.10 -19.77 -0.93
CA PHE A 205 -4.67 -19.91 -0.82
C PHE A 205 -4.31 -21.11 0.04
N GLN A 206 -3.05 -21.50 -0.10
CA GLN A 206 -2.36 -22.35 0.85
C GLN A 206 -1.12 -21.64 1.39
N THR A 207 -0.87 -21.75 2.69
CA THR A 207 0.41 -21.36 3.30
C THR A 207 1.51 -22.36 2.94
N ALA A 208 2.77 -22.04 3.26
CA ALA A 208 3.90 -22.97 3.10
C ALA A 208 3.63 -24.34 3.79
N ASN A 209 2.92 -24.32 4.92
CA ASN A 209 2.53 -25.53 5.67
C ASN A 209 1.21 -26.15 5.18
N LYS A 210 0.76 -25.83 3.94
CA LYS A 210 -0.47 -26.36 3.32
C LYS A 210 -1.76 -26.07 4.09
N LYS A 211 -1.79 -25.00 4.88
CA LYS A 211 -3.00 -24.57 5.58
C LYS A 211 -3.85 -23.67 4.69
N PRO A 212 -5.18 -23.90 4.61
CA PRO A 212 -6.05 -23.12 3.74
C PRO A 212 -6.35 -21.75 4.33
N LEU A 213 -6.26 -20.72 3.46
CA LEU A 213 -6.71 -19.37 3.71
C LEU A 213 -7.65 -18.93 2.60
N THR A 214 -8.64 -18.10 2.94
CA THR A 214 -9.59 -17.52 1.98
C THR A 214 -9.63 -16.01 2.13
N TRP A 215 -9.52 -15.30 1.03
CA TRP A 215 -9.82 -13.87 0.96
C TRP A 215 -11.10 -13.67 0.13
N ILE A 216 -12.03 -12.91 0.73
CA ILE A 216 -13.27 -12.49 0.07
C ILE A 216 -13.25 -10.96 -0.02
N GLU A 217 -13.45 -10.42 -1.20
CA GLU A 217 -13.57 -8.99 -1.46
C GLU A 217 -14.94 -8.73 -2.10
N GLU A 218 -15.83 -8.04 -1.39
CA GLU A 218 -17.16 -7.68 -1.86
C GLU A 218 -17.31 -6.18 -2.04
N ARG A 219 -17.85 -5.78 -3.17
CA ARG A 219 -18.08 -4.39 -3.54
C ARG A 219 -19.50 -4.19 -4.07
N GLY A 220 -20.19 -3.19 -3.54
CA GLY A 220 -21.53 -2.87 -3.99
C GLY A 220 -22.01 -1.50 -3.53
N PRO A 221 -23.10 -0.98 -4.14
CA PRO A 221 -23.69 0.30 -3.74
C PRO A 221 -24.13 0.27 -2.28
N GLY A 222 -23.76 1.32 -1.53
CA GLY A 222 -24.14 1.46 -0.12
C GLY A 222 -23.45 0.51 0.86
N MET A 223 -22.61 -0.41 0.39
CA MET A 223 -21.83 -1.28 1.29
C MET A 223 -20.84 -0.47 2.12
N ARG A 224 -20.86 -0.67 3.42
CA ARG A 224 -19.89 -0.05 4.33
C ARG A 224 -18.53 -0.72 4.22
N ARG A 225 -17.47 0.05 4.43
CA ARG A 225 -16.11 -0.47 4.54
C ARG A 225 -15.99 -1.23 5.86
N GLU A 226 -15.88 -2.56 5.77
CA GLU A 226 -15.76 -3.45 6.92
C GLU A 226 -14.74 -4.56 6.60
N LYS A 227 -14.01 -4.98 7.63
CA LYS A 227 -13.13 -6.16 7.59
C LYS A 227 -13.61 -7.14 8.64
N LYS A 228 -13.73 -8.42 8.26
CA LYS A 228 -14.06 -9.54 9.15
C LYS A 228 -12.97 -10.59 9.03
N ILE A 229 -12.62 -11.19 10.13
CA ILE A 229 -11.67 -12.31 10.18
C ILE A 229 -12.33 -13.52 10.82
N ASN A 230 -11.88 -14.70 10.41
CA ASN A 230 -12.10 -15.95 11.11
C ASN A 230 -10.84 -16.79 10.93
N PHE A 231 -9.92 -16.69 11.89
CA PHE A 231 -8.66 -17.41 11.89
C PHE A 231 -8.70 -18.49 12.97
N CYS A 232 -8.75 -19.76 12.55
CA CYS A 232 -8.79 -20.90 13.46
C CYS A 232 -7.40 -21.52 13.59
N PHE A 233 -6.97 -21.65 14.81
CA PHE A 233 -5.71 -22.26 15.23
C PHE A 233 -5.98 -23.54 16.00
N THR A 234 -4.97 -24.35 16.25
CA THR A 234 -5.10 -25.54 17.10
C THR A 234 -5.56 -25.18 18.52
N SER A 235 -5.32 -23.94 18.98
CA SER A 235 -5.68 -23.41 20.29
C SER A 235 -7.05 -22.73 20.35
N GLY A 236 -7.79 -22.63 19.23
CA GLY A 236 -9.10 -21.96 19.16
C GLY A 236 -9.20 -21.00 17.97
N CYS A 237 -10.37 -20.35 17.79
CA CYS A 237 -10.63 -19.43 16.69
C CYS A 237 -10.63 -17.97 17.14
N LEU A 238 -10.15 -17.08 16.29
CA LEU A 238 -10.21 -15.63 16.40
C LEU A 238 -11.19 -15.11 15.35
N GLU A 239 -12.36 -14.67 15.77
CA GLU A 239 -13.47 -14.26 14.87
C GLU A 239 -13.64 -12.74 14.78
N ASN A 240 -13.03 -12.00 15.70
CA ASN A 240 -13.12 -10.55 15.76
C ASN A 240 -11.72 -9.94 15.83
N PHE A 241 -11.60 -8.70 15.34
CA PHE A 241 -10.39 -7.93 15.55
C PHE A 241 -10.22 -7.65 17.04
N PRO A 242 -8.97 -7.74 17.55
CA PRO A 242 -8.69 -7.32 18.90
C PRO A 242 -8.99 -5.83 19.06
N GLN A 243 -9.55 -5.47 20.20
CA GLN A 243 -9.69 -4.06 20.52
C GLN A 243 -8.32 -3.48 20.89
N ALA A 244 -7.99 -2.34 20.31
CA ALA A 244 -6.77 -1.63 20.62
C ALA A 244 -7.04 -0.13 20.74
N PRO A 245 -6.34 0.58 21.65
CA PRO A 245 -6.46 2.02 21.75
C PRO A 245 -5.97 2.66 20.46
N ARG A 246 -6.57 3.80 20.08
CA ARG A 246 -6.10 4.56 18.92
C ARG A 246 -4.72 5.13 19.22
N SER A 247 -3.82 5.07 18.23
CA SER A 247 -2.55 5.77 18.30
C SER A 247 -2.75 7.29 18.41
N ALA A 248 -1.96 7.94 19.24
CA ALA A 248 -1.92 9.41 19.31
C ALA A 248 -1.35 10.04 18.04
N VAL A 249 -0.52 9.30 17.29
CA VAL A 249 0.10 9.74 16.04
C VAL A 249 -0.69 9.22 14.86
N GLY A 250 -1.06 10.11 13.93
CA GLY A 250 -1.79 9.76 12.71
C GLY A 250 -1.01 8.77 11.84
N LEU A 251 -1.71 7.88 11.13
CA LEU A 251 -1.09 6.81 10.33
C LEU A 251 -0.19 7.35 9.21
N PHE A 252 -0.60 8.42 8.54
CA PHE A 252 0.22 9.07 7.50
C PHE A 252 1.51 9.65 8.07
N MET A 253 1.47 10.23 9.26
CA MET A 253 2.68 10.71 9.96
C MET A 253 3.60 9.56 10.36
N GLN A 254 3.05 8.43 10.84
CA GLN A 254 3.85 7.23 11.16
C GLN A 254 4.56 6.71 9.90
N ASP A 255 3.84 6.60 8.79
CA ASP A 255 4.38 6.14 7.50
C ASP A 255 5.44 7.12 6.95
N GLN A 256 5.18 8.42 7.04
CA GLN A 256 6.14 9.47 6.68
C GLN A 256 7.44 9.38 7.51
N ASN A 257 7.34 9.07 8.79
CA ASN A 257 8.50 8.82 9.65
C ASN A 257 9.31 7.59 9.20
N LEU A 258 8.64 6.51 8.75
CA LEU A 258 9.32 5.34 8.20
C LEU A 258 10.08 5.70 6.91
N PHE A 259 9.47 6.47 6.03
CA PHE A 259 10.14 6.96 4.83
C PHE A 259 11.35 7.82 5.18
N ALA A 260 11.22 8.78 6.11
CA ALA A 260 12.32 9.62 6.55
C ALA A 260 13.47 8.79 7.17
N LYS A 261 13.19 7.75 7.97
CA LYS A 261 14.20 6.81 8.48
C LYS A 261 14.98 6.14 7.35
N LYS A 262 14.32 5.73 6.28
CA LYS A 262 14.99 5.15 5.10
C LYS A 262 15.92 6.15 4.43
N LEU A 263 15.47 7.39 4.23
CA LEU A 263 16.29 8.46 3.66
C LEU A 263 17.53 8.79 4.51
N LEU A 264 17.43 8.62 5.82
CA LEU A 264 18.50 8.83 6.78
C LEU A 264 19.40 7.58 6.96
N GLY A 265 19.11 6.46 6.28
CA GLY A 265 19.86 5.22 6.42
C GLY A 265 19.70 4.55 7.79
N GLN A 266 18.58 4.77 8.47
CA GLN A 266 18.27 4.25 9.81
C GLN A 266 17.48 2.94 9.81
N VAL A 267 17.35 2.30 8.66
CA VAL A 267 16.65 1.01 8.47
C VAL A 267 17.68 -0.02 8.02
N SER A 268 17.66 -1.21 8.60
CA SER A 268 18.60 -2.26 8.24
C SER A 268 18.36 -2.80 6.83
N LYS A 269 19.39 -3.39 6.22
CA LYS A 269 19.27 -4.02 4.90
C LYS A 269 18.32 -5.19 4.91
N GLU A 270 18.29 -5.94 6.00
CA GLU A 270 17.41 -7.09 6.22
C GLU A 270 15.94 -6.65 6.27
N GLU A 271 15.63 -5.56 6.98
CA GLU A 271 14.28 -4.99 7.03
C GLU A 271 13.82 -4.48 5.66
N LEU A 272 14.71 -3.77 4.93
CA LEU A 272 14.42 -3.29 3.57
C LEU A 272 14.19 -4.46 2.60
N ALA A 273 14.99 -5.52 2.68
CA ALA A 273 14.83 -6.70 1.84
C ALA A 273 13.52 -7.45 2.13
N ALA A 274 13.17 -7.62 3.40
CA ALA A 274 11.93 -8.26 3.83
C ALA A 274 10.69 -7.46 3.37
N GLU A 275 10.74 -6.13 3.49
CA GLU A 275 9.67 -5.24 3.01
C GLU A 275 9.54 -5.32 1.48
N LYS A 276 10.64 -5.22 0.73
CA LYS A 276 10.66 -5.34 -0.73
C LYS A 276 10.06 -6.68 -1.16
N TRP A 277 10.51 -7.78 -0.56
CA TRP A 277 9.98 -9.10 -0.84
C TRP A 277 8.45 -9.16 -0.64
N ARG A 278 7.95 -8.66 0.50
CA ARG A 278 6.51 -8.65 0.79
C ARG A 278 5.73 -7.85 -0.24
N ILE A 279 6.22 -6.67 -0.61
CA ILE A 279 5.56 -5.80 -1.60
C ILE A 279 5.47 -6.50 -2.95
N LEU A 280 6.59 -7.01 -3.46
CA LEU A 280 6.63 -7.68 -4.76
C LEU A 280 5.79 -8.95 -4.75
N ARG A 281 5.88 -9.77 -3.68
CA ARG A 281 5.07 -10.98 -3.56
C ARG A 281 3.57 -10.71 -3.55
N CYS A 282 3.13 -9.61 -2.91
CA CYS A 282 1.73 -9.19 -2.96
C CYS A 282 1.28 -8.85 -4.39
N LEU A 283 2.13 -8.19 -5.17
CA LEU A 283 1.81 -7.81 -6.55
C LEU A 283 1.85 -9.03 -7.50
N ASP A 284 2.79 -9.95 -7.30
CA ASP A 284 2.81 -11.24 -8.02
C ASP A 284 1.50 -12.02 -7.77
N LEU A 285 1.08 -12.12 -6.51
CA LEU A 285 -0.20 -12.77 -6.16
C LEU A 285 -1.41 -12.03 -6.74
N ALA A 286 -1.40 -10.69 -6.74
CA ALA A 286 -2.51 -9.91 -7.32
C ALA A 286 -2.67 -10.19 -8.82
N GLU A 287 -1.57 -10.31 -9.56
CA GLU A 287 -1.57 -10.66 -10.98
C GLU A 287 -2.00 -12.12 -11.21
N GLU A 288 -1.50 -13.06 -10.39
CA GLU A 288 -1.90 -14.47 -10.43
C GLU A 288 -3.42 -14.63 -10.17
N ILE A 289 -3.96 -13.90 -9.18
CA ILE A 289 -5.39 -13.87 -8.88
C ILE A 289 -6.20 -13.34 -10.07
N GLN A 290 -5.75 -12.26 -10.70
CA GLN A 290 -6.40 -11.71 -11.88
C GLN A 290 -6.44 -12.75 -13.02
N GLN A 291 -5.32 -13.41 -13.30
CA GLN A 291 -5.24 -14.45 -14.33
C GLN A 291 -6.21 -15.61 -14.05
N HIS A 292 -6.30 -16.07 -12.79
CA HIS A 292 -7.27 -17.10 -12.40
C HIS A 292 -8.71 -16.65 -12.62
N CYS A 293 -9.05 -15.40 -12.30
CA CYS A 293 -10.41 -14.88 -12.46
C CYS A 293 -10.80 -14.60 -13.92
N GLU A 294 -9.83 -14.35 -14.81
CA GLU A 294 -10.04 -14.05 -16.22
C GLU A 294 -9.99 -15.29 -17.13
N GLN A 295 -9.43 -16.42 -16.65
CA GLN A 295 -9.45 -17.68 -17.38
C GLN A 295 -10.90 -18.19 -17.41
N PRO A 296 -11.46 -18.51 -18.61
CA PRO A 296 -12.73 -19.19 -18.68
C PRO A 296 -12.63 -20.53 -17.94
N GLU A 297 -13.66 -20.88 -17.14
CA GLU A 297 -13.73 -22.19 -16.50
C GLU A 297 -13.42 -23.28 -17.54
N ARG A 298 -12.25 -23.88 -17.42
CA ARG A 298 -12.01 -25.12 -18.15
C ARG A 298 -13.02 -26.11 -17.59
N ILE A 299 -14.08 -26.35 -18.37
CA ILE A 299 -15.06 -27.40 -18.12
C ILE A 299 -14.23 -28.62 -17.74
N ARG A 300 -14.22 -28.96 -16.47
CA ARG A 300 -13.66 -30.24 -16.02
C ARG A 300 -14.66 -31.30 -16.51
N SER A 301 -14.36 -31.83 -17.70
CA SER A 301 -14.98 -33.05 -18.24
C SER A 301 -14.57 -34.25 -17.40
#